data_3a65ee6592a1f104c12a0ed56d8d863c
#
_entry.id   3a65ee6592a1f104c12a0ed56d8d863c
#
_cell.length_a   1.000
_cell.length_b   1.000
_cell.length_c   1.000
_cell.angle_alpha   90.00
_cell.angle_beta   90.00
_cell.angle_gamma   90.00
#
_symmetry.space_group_name_H-M   'P 1'
#
loop_
_entity.id
_entity.type
_entity.pdbx_description
1 polymer ?
#
loop_
_entity_poly.entity_id
_entity_poly.type
_entity_poly.pdbx_seq_one_letter_code
_entity_poly.pdbx_strand_id
1 'polypeptide(L)'
;RFDLAVAQEVAAQNQLEVQRAALQLLTGQPVPALADLSTNVELKGPQPAVESAWTQQARQDNLTVQQAALGAEVARREIDRQRYAGRPTLSAVGSVGHARNPSSSLSGYNINSASVGLQLAVPLYTGGAIQAGIRQAAASLDQIQADLEVARRQAEQAARTSYLGLISGLGQVRALEAAEKSSKLALDSNRLGYRVGVRINIDVLNAQQQLFSTQRDLARARYDVLVNG
;
A
#
# COMPACT_ATOMS: atom_id res chain seq x y z
N ARG A 1 -33.59 -21.79 -8.91
CA ARG A 1 -33.28 -20.43 -8.47
C ARG A 1 -33.04 -20.34 -6.96
N PHE A 2 -33.86 -21.04 -6.16
CA PHE A 2 -33.71 -21.08 -4.70
C PHE A 2 -32.31 -21.59 -4.33
N ASP A 3 -31.89 -22.74 -4.84
CA ASP A 3 -30.59 -23.33 -4.54
C ASP A 3 -29.42 -22.44 -4.94
N LEU A 4 -29.55 -21.69 -6.04
CA LEU A 4 -28.55 -20.70 -6.43
C LEU A 4 -28.46 -19.54 -5.44
N ALA A 5 -29.59 -19.06 -4.92
CA ALA A 5 -29.62 -18.00 -3.91
C ALA A 5 -29.00 -18.47 -2.60
N VAL A 6 -29.27 -19.72 -2.16
CA VAL A 6 -28.65 -20.33 -0.98
C VAL A 6 -27.13 -20.46 -1.17
N ALA A 7 -26.68 -20.90 -2.34
CA ALA A 7 -25.24 -20.98 -2.63
C ALA A 7 -24.55 -19.60 -2.58
N GLN A 8 -25.21 -18.56 -3.08
CA GLN A 8 -24.70 -17.18 -3.03
C GLN A 8 -24.67 -16.64 -1.59
N GLU A 9 -25.67 -16.97 -0.77
CA GLU A 9 -25.71 -16.58 0.65
C GLU A 9 -24.57 -17.23 1.42
N VAL A 10 -24.35 -18.53 1.27
CA VAL A 10 -23.21 -19.24 1.91
C VAL A 10 -21.88 -18.65 1.48
N ALA A 11 -21.71 -18.35 0.19
CA ALA A 11 -20.47 -17.71 -0.30
C ALA A 11 -20.27 -16.31 0.31
N ALA A 12 -21.34 -15.51 0.42
CA ALA A 12 -21.26 -14.18 1.02
C ALA A 12 -20.96 -14.23 2.52
N GLN A 13 -21.54 -15.18 3.26
CA GLN A 13 -21.24 -15.41 4.68
C GLN A 13 -19.79 -15.81 4.89
N ASN A 14 -19.29 -16.74 4.10
CA ASN A 14 -17.87 -17.13 4.14
C ASN A 14 -16.95 -15.94 3.88
N GLN A 15 -17.26 -15.12 2.84
CA GLN A 15 -16.49 -13.92 2.54
C GLN A 15 -16.50 -12.91 3.70
N LEU A 16 -17.62 -12.74 4.37
CA LEU A 16 -17.73 -11.87 5.55
C LEU A 16 -16.83 -12.35 6.69
N GLU A 17 -16.84 -13.65 6.99
CA GLU A 17 -15.98 -14.23 8.04
C GLU A 17 -14.49 -14.09 7.70
N VAL A 18 -14.10 -14.29 6.44
CA VAL A 18 -12.72 -14.06 5.98
C VAL A 18 -12.30 -12.61 6.18
N GLN A 19 -13.16 -11.63 5.85
CA GLN A 19 -12.85 -10.21 6.05
C GLN A 19 -12.79 -9.83 7.54
N ARG A 20 -13.66 -10.41 8.38
CA ARG A 20 -13.59 -10.24 9.84
C ARG A 20 -12.29 -10.77 10.43
N ALA A 21 -11.88 -11.96 10.00
CA ALA A 21 -10.60 -12.56 10.43
C ALA A 21 -9.40 -11.68 9.99
N ALA A 22 -9.43 -11.14 8.77
CA ALA A 22 -8.41 -10.22 8.29
C ALA A 22 -8.35 -8.93 9.13
N LEU A 23 -9.51 -8.36 9.46
CA LEU A 23 -9.58 -7.18 10.33
C LEU A 23 -9.09 -7.47 11.74
N GLN A 24 -9.45 -8.63 12.31
CA GLN A 24 -8.94 -9.08 13.61
C GLN A 24 -7.41 -9.23 13.60
N LEU A 25 -6.85 -9.75 12.52
CA LEU A 25 -5.39 -9.85 12.39
C LEU A 25 -4.70 -8.49 12.41
N LEU A 26 -5.31 -7.47 11.78
CA LEU A 26 -4.77 -6.12 11.73
C LEU A 26 -4.92 -5.37 13.07
N THR A 27 -6.04 -5.57 13.76
CA THR A 27 -6.34 -4.87 15.03
C THR A 27 -5.81 -5.58 16.27
N GLY A 28 -5.49 -6.87 16.16
CA GLY A 28 -5.10 -7.72 17.29
C GLY A 28 -6.23 -8.01 18.28
N GLN A 29 -7.48 -7.62 17.99
CA GLN A 29 -8.64 -7.76 18.86
C GLN A 29 -9.81 -8.39 18.10
N PRO A 30 -10.72 -9.11 18.79
CA PRO A 30 -11.95 -9.60 18.18
C PRO A 30 -12.76 -8.43 17.60
N VAL A 31 -13.22 -8.57 16.36
CA VAL A 31 -14.00 -7.54 15.68
C VAL A 31 -15.38 -7.44 16.30
N PRO A 32 -15.77 -6.30 16.92
CA PRO A 32 -17.12 -6.11 17.45
C PRO A 32 -18.13 -6.08 16.29
N ALA A 33 -19.43 -6.06 16.63
CA ALA A 33 -20.47 -5.83 15.64
C ALA A 33 -20.23 -4.47 14.96
N LEU A 34 -20.01 -4.50 13.63
CA LEU A 34 -19.82 -3.28 12.86
C LEU A 34 -21.18 -2.59 12.68
N ALA A 35 -21.18 -1.27 12.81
CA ALA A 35 -22.36 -0.48 12.52
C ALA A 35 -22.63 -0.43 11.02
N ASP A 36 -23.88 -0.53 10.63
CA ASP A 36 -24.28 -0.35 9.25
C ASP A 36 -24.02 1.09 8.79
N LEU A 37 -23.76 1.25 7.50
CA LEU A 37 -23.62 2.56 6.92
C LEU A 37 -24.94 3.32 7.02
N SER A 38 -24.91 4.51 7.62
CA SER A 38 -26.09 5.37 7.68
C SER A 38 -26.61 5.68 6.27
N THR A 39 -27.91 5.57 6.07
CA THR A 39 -28.55 5.86 4.78
C THR A 39 -28.36 7.31 4.32
N ASN A 40 -28.04 8.22 5.26
CA ASN A 40 -27.87 9.66 5.00
C ASN A 40 -26.40 10.11 5.01
N VAL A 41 -25.44 9.21 4.75
CA VAL A 41 -24.06 9.64 4.59
C VAL A 41 -23.94 10.54 3.37
N GLU A 42 -23.55 11.79 3.62
CA GLU A 42 -23.29 12.75 2.55
C GLU A 42 -21.97 12.39 1.85
N LEU A 43 -22.08 11.84 0.64
CA LEU A 43 -20.94 11.53 -0.18
C LEU A 43 -20.41 12.83 -0.81
N LYS A 44 -19.30 13.34 -0.28
CA LYS A 44 -18.68 14.59 -0.76
C LYS A 44 -17.73 14.29 -1.91
N GLY A 45 -17.71 15.21 -2.88
CA GLY A 45 -16.70 15.19 -3.93
C GLY A 45 -15.34 15.62 -3.40
N PRO A 46 -14.27 15.37 -4.18
CA PRO A 46 -12.91 15.74 -3.79
C PRO A 46 -12.77 17.26 -3.65
N GLN A 47 -12.07 17.70 -2.61
CA GLN A 47 -11.74 19.10 -2.38
C GLN A 47 -10.23 19.26 -2.24
N PRO A 48 -9.57 20.01 -3.14
CA PRO A 48 -10.09 20.80 -4.25
C PRO A 48 -10.65 19.96 -5.42
N ALA A 49 -11.63 20.49 -6.14
CA ALA A 49 -12.28 19.84 -7.29
C ALA A 49 -11.44 19.90 -8.58
N VAL A 50 -10.13 19.93 -8.46
CA VAL A 50 -9.16 20.05 -9.56
C VAL A 50 -8.16 18.91 -9.47
N GLU A 51 -8.15 18.03 -10.48
CA GLU A 51 -7.27 16.85 -10.55
C GLU A 51 -5.79 17.21 -10.41
N SER A 52 -5.36 18.29 -11.07
CA SER A 52 -3.95 18.72 -11.07
C SER A 52 -3.40 19.05 -9.68
N ALA A 53 -4.26 19.54 -8.77
CA ALA A 53 -3.84 19.81 -7.40
C ALA A 53 -3.46 18.54 -6.66
N TRP A 54 -4.26 17.47 -6.81
CA TRP A 54 -4.01 16.16 -6.19
C TRP A 54 -2.79 15.47 -6.77
N THR A 55 -2.64 15.48 -8.11
CA THR A 55 -1.48 14.87 -8.77
C THR A 55 -0.18 15.59 -8.43
N GLN A 56 -0.21 16.92 -8.36
CA GLN A 56 0.97 17.71 -7.96
C GLN A 56 1.34 17.47 -6.50
N GLN A 57 0.36 17.45 -5.60
CA GLN A 57 0.59 17.16 -4.19
C GLN A 57 1.14 15.75 -4.01
N ALA A 58 0.57 14.74 -4.67
CA ALA A 58 1.07 13.38 -4.61
C ALA A 58 2.52 13.26 -5.11
N ARG A 59 2.90 14.00 -6.14
CA ARG A 59 4.26 14.02 -6.68
C ARG A 59 5.28 14.63 -5.70
N GLN A 60 4.85 15.50 -4.79
CA GLN A 60 5.72 16.18 -3.83
C GLN A 60 5.69 15.54 -2.44
N ASP A 61 4.49 15.22 -1.94
CA ASP A 61 4.27 14.89 -0.53
C ASP A 61 4.11 13.38 -0.29
N ASN A 62 4.01 12.56 -1.34
CA ASN A 62 3.87 11.11 -1.17
C ASN A 62 5.10 10.52 -0.47
N LEU A 63 4.89 9.72 0.58
CA LEU A 63 5.95 9.15 1.39
C LEU A 63 6.90 8.25 0.60
N THR A 64 6.40 7.52 -0.40
CA THR A 64 7.22 6.70 -1.29
C THR A 64 8.17 7.56 -2.13
N VAL A 65 7.70 8.72 -2.60
CA VAL A 65 8.53 9.69 -3.33
C VAL A 65 9.58 10.31 -2.43
N GLN A 66 9.22 10.68 -1.19
CA GLN A 66 10.18 11.19 -0.21
C GLN A 66 11.25 10.15 0.14
N GLN A 67 10.84 8.89 0.34
CA GLN A 67 11.78 7.79 0.55
C GLN A 67 12.75 7.62 -0.62
N ALA A 68 12.26 7.64 -1.86
CA ALA A 68 13.11 7.55 -3.05
C ALA A 68 14.05 8.76 -3.18
N ALA A 69 13.59 9.97 -2.81
CA ALA A 69 14.41 11.18 -2.82
C ALA A 69 15.56 11.10 -1.79
N LEU A 70 15.27 10.61 -0.58
CA LEU A 70 16.30 10.36 0.44
C LEU A 70 17.28 9.27 -0.03
N GLY A 71 16.79 8.23 -0.71
CA GLY A 71 17.65 7.21 -1.35
C GLY A 71 18.63 7.80 -2.36
N ALA A 72 18.17 8.76 -3.18
CA ALA A 72 19.03 9.47 -4.14
C ALA A 72 20.09 10.35 -3.43
N GLU A 73 19.74 10.96 -2.28
CA GLU A 73 20.70 11.69 -1.48
C GLU A 73 21.78 10.76 -0.90
N VAL A 74 21.39 9.60 -0.36
CA VAL A 74 22.33 8.58 0.14
C VAL A 74 23.28 8.14 -0.97
N ALA A 75 22.76 7.86 -2.18
CA ALA A 75 23.61 7.48 -3.31
C ALA A 75 24.59 8.59 -3.73
N ARG A 76 24.18 9.86 -3.63
CA ARG A 76 25.08 11.00 -3.85
C ARG A 76 26.21 11.04 -2.82
N ARG A 77 25.91 10.82 -1.54
CA ARG A 77 26.92 10.75 -0.46
C ARG A 77 27.86 9.54 -0.64
N GLU A 78 27.37 8.47 -1.25
CA GLU A 78 28.21 7.32 -1.56
C GLU A 78 29.32 7.65 -2.56
N ILE A 79 29.07 8.51 -3.56
CA ILE A 79 30.13 9.00 -4.46
C ILE A 79 31.21 9.73 -3.68
N ASP A 80 30.82 10.58 -2.72
CA ASP A 80 31.80 11.30 -1.87
C ASP A 80 32.57 10.32 -0.99
N ARG A 81 31.91 9.31 -0.43
CA ARG A 81 32.58 8.24 0.33
C ARG A 81 33.64 7.52 -0.51
N GLN A 82 33.34 7.20 -1.77
CA GLN A 82 34.30 6.59 -2.68
C GLN A 82 35.48 7.52 -3.02
N ARG A 83 35.22 8.82 -3.19
CA ARG A 83 36.29 9.82 -3.40
C ARG A 83 37.20 9.91 -2.19
N TYR A 84 36.66 9.83 -0.97
CA TYR A 84 37.45 9.89 0.26
C TYR A 84 38.20 8.61 0.58
N ALA A 85 37.87 7.46 -0.06
CA ALA A 85 38.60 6.21 0.15
C ALA A 85 40.09 6.28 -0.21
N GLY A 86 40.49 7.27 -1.03
CA GLY A 86 41.89 7.56 -1.32
C GLY A 86 42.63 8.45 -0.30
N ARG A 87 41.98 8.93 0.75
CA ARG A 87 42.60 9.79 1.77
C ARG A 87 43.25 8.97 2.86
N PRO A 88 44.32 9.50 3.50
CA PRO A 88 44.88 8.90 4.71
C PRO A 88 43.80 8.72 5.80
N THR A 89 43.80 7.56 6.44
CA THR A 89 42.92 7.28 7.60
C THR A 89 43.78 7.09 8.87
N LEU A 90 43.39 7.75 9.97
CA LEU A 90 43.95 7.57 11.27
C LEU A 90 42.93 6.94 12.20
N SER A 91 43.25 5.81 12.78
CA SER A 91 42.40 5.09 13.74
C SER A 91 43.11 4.87 15.05
N ALA A 92 42.39 5.03 16.15
CA ALA A 92 42.82 4.57 17.45
C ALA A 92 42.33 3.13 17.64
N VAL A 93 43.23 2.22 17.95
CA VAL A 93 42.94 0.81 18.18
C VAL A 93 43.29 0.42 19.60
N GLY A 94 42.37 -0.29 20.27
CA GLY A 94 42.60 -0.83 21.60
C GLY A 94 42.17 -2.28 21.67
N SER A 95 42.94 -3.13 22.29
CA SER A 95 42.50 -4.50 22.52
C SER A 95 42.86 -4.93 23.95
N VAL A 96 41.95 -5.72 24.53
CA VAL A 96 42.16 -6.42 25.80
C VAL A 96 41.92 -7.87 25.56
N GLY A 97 42.86 -8.72 25.91
CA GLY A 97 42.79 -10.16 25.72
C GLY A 97 43.17 -10.92 27.00
N HIS A 98 42.46 -12.02 27.25
CA HIS A 98 42.82 -13.02 28.24
C HIS A 98 42.96 -14.36 27.53
N ALA A 99 44.17 -14.90 27.55
CA ALA A 99 44.42 -16.23 26.99
C ALA A 99 44.84 -17.18 28.11
N ARG A 100 44.16 -18.30 28.23
CA ARG A 100 44.50 -19.40 29.10
C ARG A 100 44.89 -20.61 28.23
N ASN A 101 46.11 -21.06 28.36
CA ASN A 101 46.59 -22.25 27.71
C ASN A 101 46.80 -23.37 28.74
N PRO A 102 45.88 -24.32 28.89
CA PRO A 102 46.06 -25.50 29.73
C PRO A 102 46.96 -26.47 28.96
N SER A 103 48.29 -26.32 29.09
CA SER A 103 49.22 -27.31 28.51
C SER A 103 49.24 -28.57 29.38
N SER A 104 49.17 -29.75 28.79
CA SER A 104 49.27 -31.03 29.46
C SER A 104 50.69 -31.45 29.84
N SER A 105 51.69 -30.60 29.54
CA SER A 105 53.08 -30.82 29.92
C SER A 105 53.73 -29.60 30.52
N LEU A 106 53.89 -29.61 31.81
CA LEU A 106 54.79 -28.87 32.69
C LEU A 106 54.59 -27.32 32.88
N SER A 107 53.91 -26.56 32.07
CA SER A 107 53.69 -25.15 32.34
C SER A 107 52.43 -24.60 31.65
N GLY A 108 51.27 -24.66 32.32
CA GLY A 108 50.13 -23.83 31.93
C GLY A 108 50.41 -22.34 32.20
N TYR A 109 50.08 -21.47 31.26
CA TYR A 109 50.22 -20.02 31.48
C TYR A 109 48.92 -19.25 31.21
N ASN A 110 48.69 -18.22 32.00
CA ASN A 110 47.62 -17.26 31.77
C ASN A 110 48.28 -15.95 31.31
N ILE A 111 47.86 -15.44 30.15
CA ILE A 111 48.35 -14.16 29.66
C ILE A 111 47.19 -13.18 29.65
N ASN A 112 47.36 -12.07 30.34
CA ASN A 112 46.52 -10.89 30.19
C ASN A 112 47.29 -9.90 29.32
N SER A 113 46.70 -9.49 28.20
CA SER A 113 47.29 -8.50 27.31
C SER A 113 46.35 -7.31 27.18
N ALA A 114 46.91 -6.13 27.23
CA ALA A 114 46.24 -4.88 26.88
C ALA A 114 47.13 -4.12 25.92
N SER A 115 46.58 -3.65 24.81
CA SER A 115 47.30 -2.80 23.87
C SER A 115 46.45 -1.60 23.46
N VAL A 116 47.12 -0.45 23.34
CA VAL A 116 46.54 0.78 22.78
C VAL A 116 47.52 1.30 21.74
N GLY A 117 47.01 1.68 20.59
CA GLY A 117 47.85 2.17 19.51
C GLY A 117 47.12 3.13 18.56
N LEU A 118 47.89 3.87 17.77
CA LEU A 118 47.40 4.66 16.65
C LEU A 118 47.87 3.99 15.35
N GLN A 119 46.93 3.80 14.42
CA GLN A 119 47.21 3.22 13.11
C GLN A 119 46.92 4.28 12.05
N LEU A 120 47.96 4.65 11.27
CA LEU A 120 47.83 5.51 10.09
C LEU A 120 47.92 4.61 8.85
N ALA A 121 46.85 4.63 7.99
CA ALA A 121 46.87 3.94 6.70
C ALA A 121 46.80 4.97 5.59
N VAL A 122 47.76 4.91 4.63
CA VAL A 122 47.84 5.79 3.49
C VAL A 122 47.90 4.95 2.21
N PRO A 123 46.80 4.93 1.41
CA PRO A 123 46.78 4.20 0.14
C PRO A 123 47.64 4.94 -0.89
N LEU A 124 48.84 4.41 -1.20
CA LEU A 124 49.76 5.02 -2.19
C LEU A 124 49.38 4.68 -3.61
N TYR A 125 48.90 3.46 -3.86
CA TYR A 125 48.48 2.99 -5.16
C TYR A 125 47.38 1.92 -5.05
N THR A 126 46.26 2.12 -5.76
CA THR A 126 45.10 1.25 -5.67
C THR A 126 44.74 0.54 -6.98
N GLY A 127 45.64 0.60 -7.99
CA GLY A 127 45.40 -0.05 -9.29
C GLY A 127 44.12 0.40 -10.03
N GLY A 128 43.66 1.64 -9.77
CA GLY A 128 42.43 2.18 -10.36
C GLY A 128 41.15 1.80 -9.64
N ALA A 129 41.18 1.07 -8.50
CA ALA A 129 40.00 0.62 -7.78
C ALA A 129 39.13 1.79 -7.31
N ILE A 130 39.73 2.89 -6.81
CA ILE A 130 38.99 4.08 -6.38
C ILE A 130 38.23 4.71 -7.54
N GLN A 131 38.86 4.87 -8.70
CA GLN A 131 38.22 5.44 -9.89
C GLN A 131 37.09 4.54 -10.42
N ALA A 132 37.27 3.21 -10.37
CA ALA A 132 36.24 2.26 -10.71
C ALA A 132 35.05 2.34 -9.73
N GLY A 133 35.31 2.45 -8.42
CA GLY A 133 34.31 2.63 -7.38
C GLY A 133 33.52 3.93 -7.56
N ILE A 134 34.18 5.04 -7.88
CA ILE A 134 33.51 6.32 -8.18
C ILE A 134 32.56 6.17 -9.39
N ARG A 135 33.05 5.54 -10.49
CA ARG A 135 32.19 5.32 -11.67
C ARG A 135 30.99 4.41 -11.35
N GLN A 136 31.21 3.36 -10.57
CA GLN A 136 30.14 2.48 -10.12
C GLN A 136 29.10 3.24 -9.28
N ALA A 137 29.55 4.03 -8.29
CA ALA A 137 28.66 4.83 -7.45
C ALA A 137 27.90 5.89 -8.29
N ALA A 138 28.54 6.50 -9.30
CA ALA A 138 27.87 7.44 -10.21
C ALA A 138 26.76 6.74 -11.02
N ALA A 139 27.07 5.58 -11.63
CA ALA A 139 26.06 4.81 -12.36
C ALA A 139 24.90 4.34 -11.45
N SER A 140 25.18 3.99 -10.18
CA SER A 140 24.16 3.67 -9.18
C SER A 140 23.30 4.89 -8.84
N LEU A 141 23.87 6.09 -8.75
CA LEU A 141 23.11 7.33 -8.56
C LEU A 141 22.17 7.59 -9.73
N ASP A 142 22.63 7.41 -10.98
CA ASP A 142 21.80 7.59 -12.17
C ASP A 142 20.62 6.62 -12.17
N GLN A 143 20.83 5.36 -11.78
CA GLN A 143 19.76 4.38 -11.61
C GLN A 143 18.74 4.84 -10.56
N ILE A 144 19.20 5.23 -9.35
CA ILE A 144 18.32 5.65 -8.26
C ILE A 144 17.55 6.93 -8.61
N GLN A 145 18.15 7.84 -9.38
CA GLN A 145 17.44 9.02 -9.90
C GLN A 145 16.31 8.64 -10.88
N ALA A 146 16.56 7.65 -11.74
CA ALA A 146 15.51 7.11 -12.61
C ALA A 146 14.39 6.45 -11.79
N ASP A 147 14.73 5.70 -10.75
CA ASP A 147 13.76 5.08 -9.84
C ASP A 147 12.94 6.13 -9.10
N LEU A 148 13.53 7.25 -8.67
CA LEU A 148 12.83 8.39 -8.10
C LEU A 148 11.79 8.98 -9.08
N GLU A 149 12.17 9.14 -10.34
CA GLU A 149 11.22 9.65 -11.35
C GLU A 149 10.10 8.64 -11.63
N VAL A 150 10.37 7.33 -11.58
CA VAL A 150 9.35 6.28 -11.63
C VAL A 150 8.39 6.39 -10.44
N ALA A 151 8.92 6.55 -9.22
CA ALA A 151 8.10 6.72 -8.01
C ALA A 151 7.19 7.97 -8.11
N ARG A 152 7.69 9.09 -8.62
CA ARG A 152 6.91 10.31 -8.85
C ARG A 152 5.75 10.09 -9.83
N ARG A 153 6.02 9.42 -10.96
CA ARG A 153 5.00 9.11 -11.97
C ARG A 153 3.96 8.13 -11.44
N GLN A 154 4.37 7.15 -10.65
CA GLN A 154 3.45 6.21 -10.02
C GLN A 154 2.55 6.90 -8.99
N ALA A 155 3.10 7.79 -8.15
CA ALA A 155 2.31 8.57 -7.20
C ALA A 155 1.29 9.49 -7.91
N GLU A 156 1.71 10.16 -8.99
CA GLU A 156 0.83 10.97 -9.83
C GLU A 156 -0.29 10.13 -10.45
N GLN A 157 0.06 8.97 -11.04
CA GLN A 157 -0.92 8.07 -11.64
C GLN A 157 -1.89 7.50 -10.60
N ALA A 158 -1.43 7.13 -9.41
CA ALA A 158 -2.28 6.65 -8.33
C ALA A 158 -3.28 7.73 -7.89
N ALA A 159 -2.82 8.97 -7.68
CA ALA A 159 -3.68 10.09 -7.32
C ALA A 159 -4.73 10.39 -8.40
N ARG A 160 -4.34 10.35 -9.68
CA ARG A 160 -5.26 10.51 -10.80
C ARG A 160 -6.33 9.41 -10.83
N THR A 161 -5.91 8.16 -10.66
CA THR A 161 -6.82 7.02 -10.65
C THR A 161 -7.82 7.11 -9.50
N SER A 162 -7.36 7.47 -8.29
CA SER A 162 -8.25 7.66 -7.14
C SER A 162 -9.22 8.82 -7.35
N TYR A 163 -8.74 9.97 -7.85
CA TYR A 163 -9.59 11.13 -8.15
C TYR A 163 -10.69 10.79 -9.16
N LEU A 164 -10.33 10.17 -10.28
CA LEU A 164 -11.29 9.76 -11.31
C LEU A 164 -12.23 8.65 -10.81
N GLY A 165 -11.72 7.72 -9.98
CA GLY A 165 -12.50 6.69 -9.32
C GLY A 165 -13.57 7.28 -8.41
N LEU A 166 -13.23 8.31 -7.61
CA LEU A 166 -14.17 9.00 -6.75
C LEU A 166 -15.26 9.74 -7.55
N ILE A 167 -14.88 10.48 -8.58
CA ILE A 167 -15.85 11.19 -9.45
C ILE A 167 -16.80 10.22 -10.14
N SER A 168 -16.26 9.13 -10.73
CA SER A 168 -17.07 8.13 -11.40
C SER A 168 -17.96 7.36 -10.42
N GLY A 169 -17.44 7.04 -9.23
CA GLY A 169 -18.19 6.39 -8.16
C GLY A 169 -19.39 7.21 -7.69
N LEU A 170 -19.22 8.53 -7.50
CA LEU A 170 -20.33 9.43 -7.18
C LEU A 170 -21.39 9.46 -8.28
N GLY A 171 -20.98 9.44 -9.56
CA GLY A 171 -21.89 9.32 -10.70
C GLY A 171 -22.64 7.99 -10.69
N GLN A 172 -21.94 6.90 -10.40
CA GLN A 172 -22.53 5.55 -10.32
C GLN A 172 -23.56 5.44 -9.19
N VAL A 173 -23.26 5.99 -7.99
CA VAL A 173 -24.22 6.01 -6.86
C VAL A 173 -25.51 6.71 -7.27
N ARG A 174 -25.45 7.90 -7.88
CA ARG A 174 -26.64 8.63 -8.35
C ARG A 174 -27.45 7.84 -9.39
N ALA A 175 -26.77 7.18 -10.32
CA ALA A 175 -27.41 6.35 -11.33
C ALA A 175 -28.10 5.11 -10.70
N LEU A 176 -27.44 4.46 -9.73
CA LEU A 176 -28.01 3.31 -9.03
C LEU A 176 -29.17 3.68 -8.11
N GLU A 177 -29.17 4.87 -7.50
CA GLU A 177 -30.32 5.40 -6.74
C GLU A 177 -31.55 5.62 -7.64
N ALA A 178 -31.35 6.13 -8.86
CA ALA A 178 -32.42 6.24 -9.83
C ALA A 178 -32.90 4.86 -10.32
N ALA A 179 -31.96 3.93 -10.55
CA ALA A 179 -32.26 2.56 -10.94
C ALA A 179 -33.04 1.80 -9.85
N GLU A 180 -32.71 2.00 -8.56
CA GLU A 180 -33.43 1.42 -7.44
C GLU A 180 -34.91 1.87 -7.44
N LYS A 181 -35.14 3.19 -7.58
CA LYS A 181 -36.50 3.74 -7.66
C LYS A 181 -37.30 3.13 -8.82
N SER A 182 -36.67 3.01 -10.00
CA SER A 182 -37.28 2.42 -11.18
C SER A 182 -37.59 0.94 -11.01
N SER A 183 -36.65 0.18 -10.43
CA SER A 183 -36.81 -1.26 -10.16
C SER A 183 -37.89 -1.52 -9.11
N LYS A 184 -38.03 -0.67 -8.11
CA LYS A 184 -39.10 -0.74 -7.13
C LYS A 184 -40.45 -0.51 -7.76
N LEU A 185 -40.59 0.53 -8.58
CA LEU A 185 -41.84 0.80 -9.34
C LEU A 185 -42.19 -0.36 -10.30
N ALA A 186 -41.20 -0.92 -11.00
CA ALA A 186 -41.38 -2.07 -11.87
C ALA A 186 -41.88 -3.30 -11.09
N LEU A 187 -41.31 -3.57 -9.90
CA LEU A 187 -41.77 -4.65 -9.04
C LEU A 187 -43.21 -4.45 -8.59
N ASP A 188 -43.58 -3.25 -8.15
CA ASP A 188 -44.93 -2.92 -7.71
C ASP A 188 -45.94 -3.04 -8.84
N SER A 189 -45.57 -2.60 -10.05
CA SER A 189 -46.41 -2.78 -11.28
C SER A 189 -46.58 -4.25 -11.65
N ASN A 190 -45.52 -5.06 -11.59
CA ASN A 190 -45.60 -6.50 -11.87
C ASN A 190 -46.45 -7.24 -10.81
N ARG A 191 -46.35 -6.87 -9.52
CA ARG A 191 -47.19 -7.41 -8.45
C ARG A 191 -48.67 -7.07 -8.66
N LEU A 192 -48.97 -5.83 -9.06
CA LEU A 192 -50.33 -5.43 -9.39
C LEU A 192 -50.85 -6.22 -10.60
N GLY A 193 -50.09 -6.30 -11.69
CA GLY A 193 -50.44 -7.06 -12.91
C GLY A 193 -50.65 -8.54 -12.63
N TYR A 194 -49.87 -9.14 -11.74
CA TYR A 194 -50.05 -10.52 -11.27
C TYR A 194 -51.38 -10.71 -10.54
N ARG A 195 -51.73 -9.79 -9.62
CA ARG A 195 -53.01 -9.85 -8.89
C ARG A 195 -54.23 -9.75 -9.76
N VAL A 196 -54.16 -8.99 -10.87
CA VAL A 196 -55.25 -8.83 -11.82
C VAL A 196 -55.18 -9.84 -12.98
N GLY A 197 -54.25 -10.78 -12.96
CA GLY A 197 -54.15 -11.89 -13.91
C GLY A 197 -53.53 -11.56 -15.28
N VAL A 198 -52.93 -10.36 -15.44
CA VAL A 198 -52.29 -9.94 -16.72
C VAL A 198 -50.78 -10.17 -16.75
N ARG A 199 -50.19 -10.58 -15.62
CA ARG A 199 -48.77 -10.94 -15.49
C ARG A 199 -48.65 -12.31 -14.86
N ILE A 200 -47.55 -12.99 -15.17
CA ILE A 200 -47.23 -14.30 -14.60
C ILE A 200 -46.25 -14.17 -13.43
N ASN A 201 -46.21 -15.17 -12.56
CA ASN A 201 -45.37 -15.15 -11.37
C ASN A 201 -43.88 -14.96 -11.68
N ILE A 202 -43.38 -15.47 -12.82
CA ILE A 202 -41.98 -15.33 -13.22
C ILE A 202 -41.60 -13.88 -13.47
N ASP A 203 -42.54 -13.02 -13.93
CA ASP A 203 -42.28 -11.59 -14.12
C ASP A 203 -42.06 -10.88 -12.77
N VAL A 204 -42.85 -11.25 -11.74
CA VAL A 204 -42.69 -10.73 -10.38
C VAL A 204 -41.35 -11.16 -9.80
N LEU A 205 -40.99 -12.44 -9.95
CA LEU A 205 -39.69 -12.95 -9.47
C LEU A 205 -38.51 -12.30 -10.18
N ASN A 206 -38.62 -12.04 -11.48
CA ASN A 206 -37.58 -11.34 -12.25
C ASN A 206 -37.41 -9.88 -11.75
N ALA A 207 -38.52 -9.17 -11.56
CA ALA A 207 -38.52 -7.80 -11.07
C ALA A 207 -37.98 -7.72 -9.64
N GLN A 208 -38.29 -8.70 -8.79
CA GLN A 208 -37.77 -8.82 -7.43
C GLN A 208 -36.26 -9.06 -7.42
N GLN A 209 -35.78 -9.98 -8.25
CA GLN A 209 -34.34 -10.24 -8.40
C GLN A 209 -33.60 -8.99 -8.90
N GLN A 210 -34.17 -8.25 -9.85
CA GLN A 210 -33.59 -7.01 -10.37
C GLN A 210 -33.49 -5.95 -9.27
N LEU A 211 -34.52 -5.78 -8.45
CA LEU A 211 -34.49 -4.84 -7.33
C LEU A 211 -33.38 -5.18 -6.33
N PHE A 212 -33.30 -6.43 -5.87
CA PHE A 212 -32.29 -6.86 -4.93
C PHE A 212 -30.86 -6.74 -5.49
N SER A 213 -30.67 -7.07 -6.78
CA SER A 213 -29.39 -6.85 -7.46
C SER A 213 -29.01 -5.37 -7.44
N THR A 214 -29.94 -4.48 -7.80
CA THR A 214 -29.69 -3.02 -7.81
C THR A 214 -29.38 -2.49 -6.41
N GLN A 215 -30.10 -2.96 -5.38
CA GLN A 215 -29.85 -2.57 -3.98
C GLN A 215 -28.46 -3.01 -3.49
N ARG A 216 -28.07 -4.25 -3.81
CA ARG A 216 -26.72 -4.75 -3.50
C ARG A 216 -25.65 -3.91 -4.18
N ASP A 217 -25.83 -3.62 -5.47
CA ASP A 217 -24.87 -2.87 -6.27
C ASP A 217 -24.78 -1.40 -5.80
N LEU A 218 -25.91 -0.80 -5.36
CA LEU A 218 -25.94 0.52 -4.74
C LEU A 218 -25.20 0.54 -3.40
N ALA A 219 -25.45 -0.45 -2.54
CA ALA A 219 -24.75 -0.56 -1.26
C ALA A 219 -23.23 -0.64 -1.49
N ARG A 220 -22.80 -1.52 -2.41
CA ARG A 220 -21.40 -1.66 -2.76
C ARG A 220 -20.80 -0.35 -3.28
N ALA A 221 -21.47 0.31 -4.24
CA ALA A 221 -20.99 1.57 -4.80
C ALA A 221 -20.83 2.68 -3.74
N ARG A 222 -21.72 2.74 -2.74
CA ARG A 222 -21.58 3.68 -1.61
C ARG A 222 -20.35 3.41 -0.76
N TYR A 223 -20.08 2.14 -0.43
CA TYR A 223 -18.86 1.76 0.30
C TYR A 223 -17.60 2.03 -0.53
N ASP A 224 -17.61 1.71 -1.83
CA ASP A 224 -16.47 1.96 -2.73
C ASP A 224 -16.13 3.46 -2.81
N VAL A 225 -17.14 4.35 -2.81
CA VAL A 225 -16.92 5.81 -2.77
C VAL A 225 -16.32 6.25 -1.44
N LEU A 226 -16.75 5.68 -0.32
CA LEU A 226 -16.20 6.03 1.02
C LEU A 226 -14.75 5.55 1.21
N VAL A 227 -14.39 4.42 0.61
CA VAL A 227 -13.03 3.87 0.72
C VAL A 227 -12.05 4.66 -0.18
N ASN A 228 -12.54 5.22 -1.31
CA ASN A 228 -11.72 5.97 -2.26
C ASN A 228 -11.67 7.49 -1.99
N GLY A 229 -12.50 8.00 -1.06
CA GLY A 229 -12.56 9.41 -0.67
C GLY A 229 -11.82 9.70 0.62
#